data_a192d0a5a13e3a66a57ef887e72393e8
#
_entry.id   a192d0a5a13e3a66a57ef887e72393e8
#
_cell.length_a   1.000
_cell.length_b   1.000
_cell.length_c   1.000
_cell.angle_alpha   90.00
_cell.angle_beta   90.00
_cell.angle_gamma   90.00
#
_symmetry.space_group_name_H-M   'P 1'
#
loop_
_entity.id
_entity.type
_entity.pdbx_description
1 polymer ?
#
loop_
_entity_poly.entity_id
_entity_poly.type
_entity_poly.pdbx_seq_one_letter_code
_entity_poly.pdbx_strand_id
1 'polypeptide(L)'
;MSQLLDLVGQYLDDDSVAAISKQIGADPAQTQQAIGAALPTLLGAITRQAGEPEGAAKLHHALQNDHDGSILDHLGSLFGGQQPAAPEVTERTTAGGSILDHILGNRKSRVEEGVSRASGLSSGQVMKLMALLAPLLMGALGKRRKQEDLSAGGLGDLLQNERKEVESKTFGGGMISKMFDQDGDGDFDMMDMMKFGAGRLFGKK
;
A
#
# COMPACT_ATOMS: atom_id res chain seq x y z
N MET A 1 -9.62 -9.36 -9.89
CA MET A 1 -8.50 -8.71 -9.21
C MET A 1 -8.85 -7.27 -8.99
N SER A 2 -8.28 -6.63 -7.97
CA SER A 2 -8.43 -5.17 -7.79
C SER A 2 -7.81 -4.50 -9.00
N GLN A 3 -8.62 -3.76 -9.75
CA GLN A 3 -8.17 -3.14 -11.01
C GLN A 3 -7.01 -2.15 -10.77
N LEU A 4 -7.00 -1.51 -9.61
CA LEU A 4 -5.94 -0.60 -9.22
C LEU A 4 -4.63 -1.34 -8.95
N LEU A 5 -4.67 -2.44 -8.19
CA LEU A 5 -3.48 -3.24 -7.91
C LEU A 5 -2.98 -3.97 -9.16
N ASP A 6 -3.88 -4.39 -10.04
CA ASP A 6 -3.52 -4.96 -11.35
C ASP A 6 -2.81 -3.91 -12.23
N LEU A 7 -3.29 -2.65 -12.21
CA LEU A 7 -2.64 -1.55 -12.91
C LEU A 7 -1.23 -1.32 -12.37
N VAL A 8 -1.06 -1.25 -11.05
CA VAL A 8 0.28 -1.12 -10.43
C VAL A 8 1.16 -2.33 -10.76
N GLY A 9 0.58 -3.53 -10.71
CA GLY A 9 1.28 -4.78 -11.03
C GLY A 9 1.84 -4.84 -12.46
N GLN A 10 1.19 -4.21 -13.43
CA GLN A 10 1.69 -4.11 -14.80
C GLN A 10 3.01 -3.34 -14.91
N TYR A 11 3.29 -2.48 -13.96
CA TYR A 11 4.53 -1.70 -13.88
C TYR A 11 5.60 -2.33 -12.97
N LEU A 12 5.25 -3.41 -12.27
CA LEU A 12 6.13 -4.15 -11.36
C LEU A 12 6.50 -5.51 -11.98
N ASP A 13 7.08 -5.46 -13.18
CA ASP A 13 7.65 -6.61 -13.85
C ASP A 13 8.93 -7.12 -13.16
N ASP A 14 9.47 -8.23 -13.62
CA ASP A 14 10.65 -8.86 -13.01
C ASP A 14 11.87 -7.92 -13.01
N ASP A 15 12.04 -7.10 -14.04
CA ASP A 15 13.14 -6.15 -14.14
C ASP A 15 12.98 -5.03 -13.11
N SER A 16 11.76 -4.50 -12.94
CA SER A 16 11.43 -3.50 -11.93
C SER A 16 11.61 -4.06 -10.52
N VAL A 17 11.16 -5.29 -10.26
CA VAL A 17 11.37 -5.98 -8.97
C VAL A 17 12.86 -6.15 -8.69
N ALA A 18 13.66 -6.57 -9.69
CA ALA A 18 15.11 -6.72 -9.53
C ALA A 18 15.79 -5.39 -9.24
N ALA A 19 15.37 -4.29 -9.88
CA ALA A 19 15.89 -2.95 -9.63
C ALA A 19 15.54 -2.45 -8.23
N ILE A 20 14.28 -2.61 -7.80
CA ILE A 20 13.84 -2.31 -6.43
C ILE A 20 14.65 -3.11 -5.41
N SER A 21 14.84 -4.42 -5.65
CA SER A 21 15.60 -5.32 -4.77
C SER A 21 17.02 -4.82 -4.53
N LYS A 22 17.70 -4.43 -5.61
CA LYS A 22 19.04 -3.82 -5.53
C LYS A 22 19.02 -2.54 -4.70
N GLN A 23 18.01 -1.69 -4.93
CA GLN A 23 17.90 -0.39 -4.27
C GLN A 23 17.65 -0.51 -2.77
N ILE A 24 16.82 -1.48 -2.35
CA ILE A 24 16.53 -1.71 -0.92
C ILE A 24 17.57 -2.64 -0.26
N GLY A 25 18.41 -3.31 -1.05
CA GLY A 25 19.40 -4.26 -0.57
C GLY A 25 18.78 -5.58 -0.08
N ALA A 26 17.85 -6.13 -0.86
CA ALA A 26 17.11 -7.34 -0.53
C ALA A 26 17.15 -8.38 -1.66
N ASP A 27 16.75 -9.61 -1.35
CA ASP A 27 16.57 -10.65 -2.35
C ASP A 27 15.31 -10.39 -3.20
N PRO A 28 15.32 -10.66 -4.53
CA PRO A 28 14.17 -10.43 -5.39
C PRO A 28 12.91 -11.19 -4.97
N ALA A 29 13.03 -12.43 -4.50
CA ALA A 29 11.88 -13.20 -4.04
C ALA A 29 11.26 -12.63 -2.77
N GLN A 30 12.08 -12.18 -1.83
CA GLN A 30 11.61 -11.48 -0.62
C GLN A 30 10.99 -10.12 -0.98
N THR A 31 11.58 -9.41 -1.94
CA THR A 31 11.03 -8.13 -2.43
C THR A 31 9.65 -8.33 -3.05
N GLN A 32 9.47 -9.36 -3.87
CA GLN A 32 8.18 -9.68 -4.49
C GLN A 32 7.12 -10.03 -3.44
N GLN A 33 7.47 -10.83 -2.43
CA GLN A 33 6.59 -11.12 -1.31
C GLN A 33 6.21 -9.85 -0.53
N ALA A 34 7.19 -8.98 -0.29
CA ALA A 34 6.97 -7.71 0.39
C ALA A 34 6.07 -6.76 -0.41
N ILE A 35 6.21 -6.69 -1.73
CA ILE A 35 5.32 -5.93 -2.63
C ILE A 35 3.89 -6.45 -2.51
N GLY A 36 3.72 -7.79 -2.53
CA GLY A 36 2.42 -8.45 -2.38
C GLY A 36 1.72 -8.15 -1.05
N ALA A 37 2.47 -7.94 0.02
CA ALA A 37 1.94 -7.55 1.32
C ALA A 37 1.76 -6.03 1.47
N ALA A 38 2.69 -5.23 0.94
CA ALA A 38 2.72 -3.79 1.10
C ALA A 38 1.61 -3.08 0.30
N LEU A 39 1.35 -3.50 -0.95
CA LEU A 39 0.35 -2.84 -1.81
C LEU A 39 -1.07 -2.89 -1.24
N PRO A 40 -1.61 -4.06 -0.82
CA PRO A 40 -2.91 -4.12 -0.16
C PRO A 40 -2.97 -3.30 1.13
N THR A 41 -1.87 -3.31 1.90
CA THR A 41 -1.78 -2.55 3.15
C THR A 41 -1.82 -1.04 2.90
N LEU A 42 -1.07 -0.54 1.91
CA LEU A 42 -1.11 0.86 1.50
C LEU A 42 -2.49 1.26 0.98
N LEU A 43 -3.12 0.41 0.15
CA LEU A 43 -4.46 0.65 -0.35
C LEU A 43 -5.48 0.74 0.80
N GLY A 44 -5.41 -0.17 1.77
CA GLY A 44 -6.26 -0.15 2.95
C GLY A 44 -6.09 1.14 3.78
N ALA A 45 -4.85 1.59 3.95
CA ALA A 45 -4.54 2.83 4.67
C ALA A 45 -5.06 4.08 3.94
N ILE A 46 -4.90 4.14 2.61
CA ILE A 46 -5.45 5.23 1.77
C ILE A 46 -6.98 5.22 1.83
N THR A 47 -7.60 4.04 1.71
CA THR A 47 -9.06 3.90 1.77
C THR A 47 -9.63 4.40 3.08
N ARG A 48 -8.98 4.09 4.19
CA ARG A 48 -9.39 4.58 5.50
C ARG A 48 -9.31 6.09 5.58
N GLN A 49 -8.19 6.67 5.16
CA GLN A 49 -8.02 8.13 5.17
C GLN A 49 -9.08 8.81 4.30
N ALA A 50 -9.40 8.23 3.13
CA ALA A 50 -10.45 8.72 2.24
C ALA A 50 -11.88 8.46 2.75
N GLY A 51 -12.06 7.63 3.77
CA GLY A 51 -13.35 7.40 4.42
C GLY A 51 -13.88 8.61 5.18
N GLU A 52 -13.00 9.52 5.60
CA GLU A 52 -13.36 10.80 6.18
C GLU A 52 -13.58 11.85 5.06
N PRO A 53 -14.65 12.66 5.08
CA PRO A 53 -14.94 13.63 4.02
C PRO A 53 -13.77 14.61 3.76
N GLU A 54 -13.11 15.04 4.81
CA GLU A 54 -11.92 15.90 4.73
C GLU A 54 -10.71 15.16 4.14
N GLY A 55 -10.54 13.87 4.48
CA GLY A 55 -9.51 13.01 3.93
C GLY A 55 -9.70 12.75 2.44
N ALA A 56 -10.93 12.48 2.01
CA ALA A 56 -11.27 12.32 0.60
C ALA A 56 -10.98 13.59 -0.21
N ALA A 57 -11.32 14.76 0.32
CA ALA A 57 -11.03 16.03 -0.34
C ALA A 57 -9.53 16.31 -0.45
N LYS A 58 -8.77 16.06 0.61
CA LYS A 58 -7.30 16.20 0.62
C LYS A 58 -6.64 15.23 -0.37
N LEU A 59 -7.07 13.97 -0.39
CA LEU A 59 -6.58 12.97 -1.32
C LEU A 59 -6.88 13.38 -2.77
N HIS A 60 -8.12 13.79 -3.06
CA HIS A 60 -8.51 14.25 -4.38
C HIS A 60 -7.65 15.43 -4.87
N HIS A 61 -7.38 16.40 -3.99
CA HIS A 61 -6.52 17.55 -4.29
C HIS A 61 -5.07 17.12 -4.57
N ALA A 62 -4.51 16.21 -3.76
CA ALA A 62 -3.17 15.68 -3.96
C ALA A 62 -3.05 14.91 -5.29
N LEU A 63 -4.07 14.11 -5.65
CA LEU A 63 -4.10 13.40 -6.92
C LEU A 63 -4.28 14.33 -8.13
N GLN A 64 -4.85 15.50 -7.93
CA GLN A 64 -5.05 16.47 -8.99
C GLN A 64 -3.78 17.27 -9.29
N ASN A 65 -3.03 17.64 -8.28
CA ASN A 65 -1.92 18.58 -8.39
C ASN A 65 -0.54 17.90 -8.37
N ASP A 66 -0.38 16.84 -7.56
CA ASP A 66 0.93 16.26 -7.28
C ASP A 66 1.11 14.85 -7.85
N HIS A 67 -0.01 14.12 -8.09
CA HIS A 67 0.01 12.71 -8.47
C HIS A 67 -0.98 12.40 -9.60
N ASP A 68 -0.87 13.09 -10.72
CA ASP A 68 -1.78 12.99 -11.87
C ASP A 68 -1.63 11.72 -12.72
N GLY A 69 -0.71 10.84 -12.35
CA GLY A 69 -0.39 9.60 -13.05
C GLY A 69 0.84 9.67 -13.94
N SER A 70 1.42 10.85 -14.17
CA SER A 70 2.60 11.02 -15.03
C SER A 70 3.82 10.22 -14.55
N ILE A 71 3.92 9.94 -13.25
CA ILE A 71 4.99 9.12 -12.68
C ILE A 71 5.02 7.71 -13.30
N LEU A 72 3.85 7.17 -13.67
CA LEU A 72 3.75 5.83 -14.26
C LEU A 72 4.36 5.77 -15.67
N ASP A 73 4.30 6.86 -16.40
CA ASP A 73 4.85 6.96 -17.76
C ASP A 73 6.39 7.04 -17.77
N HIS A 74 6.99 7.35 -16.60
CA HIS A 74 8.44 7.48 -16.42
C HIS A 74 9.06 6.35 -15.59
N LEU A 75 8.33 5.29 -15.29
CA LEU A 75 8.83 4.18 -14.47
C LEU A 75 10.00 3.44 -15.08
N GLY A 76 10.07 3.32 -16.41
CA GLY A 76 11.23 2.76 -17.10
C GLY A 76 12.53 3.51 -16.81
N SER A 77 12.46 4.83 -16.62
CA SER A 77 13.60 5.64 -16.18
C SER A 77 13.84 5.58 -14.67
N LEU A 78 12.83 5.18 -13.89
CA LEU A 78 12.92 5.04 -12.44
C LEU A 78 13.66 3.77 -12.03
N PHE A 79 13.41 2.67 -12.74
CA PHE A 79 13.94 1.35 -12.44
C PHE A 79 14.90 0.84 -13.50
N GLY A 80 14.85 1.36 -14.73
CA GLY A 80 15.76 1.02 -15.83
C GLY A 80 17.15 1.61 -15.61
N GLY A 81 18.08 0.74 -15.26
CA GLY A 81 19.44 1.04 -14.82
C GLY A 81 20.37 1.70 -15.84
N GLN A 82 20.10 2.90 -16.26
CA GLN A 82 21.12 3.78 -16.83
C GLN A 82 21.02 5.16 -16.19
N GLN A 83 21.68 5.22 -15.07
CA GLN A 83 22.46 6.34 -14.52
C GLN A 83 21.91 7.78 -14.63
N PRO A 84 22.13 8.67 -13.66
CA PRO A 84 23.15 8.65 -12.62
C PRO A 84 22.66 8.91 -11.19
N ALA A 85 23.50 8.47 -10.29
CA ALA A 85 23.78 9.00 -8.97
C ALA A 85 22.79 9.97 -8.31
N ALA A 86 22.17 9.46 -7.28
CA ALA A 86 22.02 10.01 -5.96
C ALA A 86 21.03 11.15 -5.64
N PRO A 87 20.88 12.30 -6.28
CA PRO A 87 19.93 13.30 -5.78
C PRO A 87 18.46 12.92 -5.98
N GLU A 88 18.11 12.38 -7.14
CA GLU A 88 16.70 12.05 -7.46
C GLU A 88 16.12 10.89 -6.65
N VAL A 89 16.92 9.88 -6.32
CA VAL A 89 16.48 8.76 -5.49
C VAL A 89 16.19 9.22 -4.07
N THR A 90 17.03 10.11 -3.55
CA THR A 90 16.87 10.68 -2.21
C THR A 90 15.62 11.56 -2.12
N GLU A 91 15.36 12.39 -3.12
CA GLU A 91 14.16 13.23 -3.18
C GLU A 91 12.89 12.40 -3.28
N ARG A 92 12.89 11.35 -4.10
CA ARG A 92 11.74 10.43 -4.24
C ARG A 92 11.48 9.61 -2.99
N THR A 93 12.53 9.11 -2.34
CA THR A 93 12.38 8.41 -1.05
C THR A 93 11.88 9.36 0.02
N THR A 94 12.28 10.63 -0.03
CA THR A 94 11.79 11.67 0.88
C THR A 94 10.33 12.00 0.59
N ALA A 95 9.94 12.15 -0.69
CA ALA A 95 8.54 12.36 -1.09
C ALA A 95 7.67 11.16 -0.71
N GLY A 96 8.13 9.93 -0.98
CA GLY A 96 7.46 8.70 -0.58
C GLY A 96 7.35 8.58 0.94
N GLY A 97 8.37 8.98 1.68
CA GLY A 97 8.35 9.04 3.14
C GLY A 97 7.27 9.98 3.67
N SER A 98 7.15 11.17 3.10
CA SER A 98 6.10 12.14 3.45
C SER A 98 4.70 11.62 3.13
N ILE A 99 4.53 10.94 1.99
CA ILE A 99 3.27 10.26 1.65
C ILE A 99 2.94 9.20 2.69
N LEU A 100 3.91 8.36 3.08
CA LEU A 100 3.72 7.32 4.09
C LEU A 100 3.36 7.91 5.45
N ASP A 101 4.02 8.97 5.88
CA ASP A 101 3.72 9.64 7.14
C ASP A 101 2.28 10.18 7.15
N HIS A 102 1.82 10.68 6.01
CA HIS A 102 0.46 11.18 5.87
C HIS A 102 -0.58 10.04 5.84
N ILE A 103 -0.30 8.96 5.10
CA ILE A 103 -1.23 7.82 4.93
C ILE A 103 -1.28 6.92 6.16
N LEU A 104 -0.13 6.60 6.73
CA LEU A 104 -0.01 5.62 7.82
C LEU A 104 -0.11 6.26 9.20
N GLY A 105 0.40 7.48 9.36
CA GLY A 105 0.41 8.18 10.66
C GLY A 105 1.00 7.30 11.77
N ASN A 106 0.27 7.15 12.86
CA ASN A 106 0.69 6.36 14.04
C ASN A 106 0.76 4.84 13.78
N ARG A 107 0.31 4.36 12.62
CA ARG A 107 0.30 2.92 12.26
C ARG A 107 1.55 2.48 11.51
N LYS A 108 2.44 3.40 11.20
CA LYS A 108 3.67 3.13 10.44
C LYS A 108 4.45 1.94 10.99
N SER A 109 4.73 1.92 12.30
CA SER A 109 5.47 0.81 12.93
C SER A 109 4.74 -0.53 12.85
N ARG A 110 3.41 -0.53 12.97
CA ARG A 110 2.60 -1.74 12.90
C ARG A 110 2.57 -2.32 11.48
N VAL A 111 2.42 -1.47 10.49
CA VAL A 111 2.47 -1.84 9.08
C VAL A 111 3.86 -2.37 8.70
N GLU A 112 4.90 -1.69 9.14
CA GLU A 112 6.29 -2.10 8.96
C GLU A 112 6.53 -3.50 9.52
N GLU A 113 6.11 -3.77 10.74
CA GLU A 113 6.23 -5.08 11.38
C GLU A 113 5.44 -6.16 10.64
N GLY A 114 4.22 -5.86 10.20
CA GLY A 114 3.38 -6.79 9.44
C GLY A 114 4.01 -7.20 8.12
N VAL A 115 4.49 -6.24 7.33
CA VAL A 115 5.15 -6.51 6.04
C VAL A 115 6.51 -7.21 6.26
N SER A 116 7.27 -6.83 7.30
CA SER A 116 8.53 -7.48 7.67
C SER A 116 8.32 -8.97 7.98
N ARG A 117 7.33 -9.30 8.78
CA ARG A 117 6.99 -10.70 9.09
C ARG A 117 6.54 -11.51 7.87
N ALA A 118 5.77 -10.89 6.98
CA ALA A 118 5.25 -11.55 5.79
C ALA A 118 6.33 -11.83 4.75
N SER A 119 7.38 -11.00 4.67
CA SER A 119 8.39 -11.05 3.61
C SER A 119 9.79 -11.46 4.07
N GLY A 120 10.06 -11.41 5.38
CA GLY A 120 11.39 -11.61 5.93
C GLY A 120 12.36 -10.43 5.72
N LEU A 121 11.87 -9.30 5.22
CA LEU A 121 12.66 -8.07 5.08
C LEU A 121 12.88 -7.41 6.45
N SER A 122 14.01 -6.73 6.60
CA SER A 122 14.24 -5.86 7.76
C SER A 122 13.33 -4.62 7.70
N SER A 123 13.04 -4.04 8.86
CA SER A 123 12.25 -2.81 8.98
C SER A 123 12.71 -1.68 8.06
N GLY A 124 14.02 -1.46 7.98
CA GLY A 124 14.59 -0.45 7.09
C GLY A 124 14.36 -0.74 5.60
N GLN A 125 14.41 -2.01 5.20
CA GLN A 125 14.11 -2.43 3.82
C GLN A 125 12.63 -2.25 3.49
N VAL A 126 11.74 -2.63 4.43
CA VAL A 126 10.28 -2.43 4.29
C VAL A 126 9.96 -0.95 4.11
N MET A 127 10.53 -0.07 4.94
CA MET A 127 10.27 1.37 4.82
C MET A 127 10.74 1.95 3.50
N LYS A 128 11.92 1.54 3.02
CA LYS A 128 12.42 1.93 1.70
C LYS A 128 11.49 1.44 0.57
N LEU A 129 11.07 0.18 0.65
CA LEU A 129 10.13 -0.40 -0.31
C LEU A 129 8.82 0.37 -0.34
N MET A 130 8.21 0.60 0.81
CA MET A 130 6.93 1.31 0.91
C MET A 130 7.06 2.76 0.40
N ALA A 131 8.18 3.43 0.65
CA ALA A 131 8.45 4.77 0.13
C ALA A 131 8.57 4.80 -1.41
N LEU A 132 8.98 3.70 -2.04
CA LEU A 132 8.99 3.55 -3.49
C LEU A 132 7.60 3.21 -4.05
N LEU A 133 6.82 2.38 -3.33
CA LEU A 133 5.50 1.93 -3.77
C LEU A 133 4.41 3.00 -3.59
N ALA A 134 4.52 3.85 -2.56
CA ALA A 134 3.49 4.84 -2.26
C ALA A 134 3.26 5.84 -3.42
N PRO A 135 4.28 6.45 -4.04
CA PRO A 135 4.10 7.31 -5.21
C PRO A 135 3.51 6.56 -6.41
N LEU A 136 3.85 5.28 -6.59
CA LEU A 136 3.31 4.45 -7.68
C LEU A 136 1.81 4.24 -7.51
N LEU A 137 1.40 3.88 -6.30
CA LEU A 137 -0.01 3.69 -5.97
C LEU A 137 -0.80 5.00 -6.10
N MET A 138 -0.22 6.12 -5.63
CA MET A 138 -0.80 7.45 -5.81
C MET A 138 -0.92 7.84 -7.28
N GLY A 139 0.10 7.57 -8.09
CA GLY A 139 0.06 7.79 -9.53
C GLY A 139 -1.01 6.95 -10.24
N ALA A 140 -1.17 5.67 -9.85
CA ALA A 140 -2.22 4.80 -10.38
C ALA A 140 -3.63 5.33 -10.03
N LEU A 141 -3.81 5.78 -8.79
CA LEU A 141 -5.05 6.46 -8.35
C LEU A 141 -5.31 7.74 -9.12
N GLY A 142 -4.29 8.57 -9.32
CA GLY A 142 -4.39 9.82 -10.09
C GLY A 142 -4.78 9.57 -11.55
N LYS A 143 -4.17 8.55 -12.18
CA LYS A 143 -4.53 8.11 -13.53
C LYS A 143 -6.00 7.67 -13.63
N ARG A 144 -6.47 6.83 -12.68
CA ARG A 144 -7.86 6.38 -12.60
C ARG A 144 -8.80 7.56 -12.37
N ARG A 145 -8.51 8.44 -11.41
CA ARG A 145 -9.29 9.64 -11.15
C ARG A 145 -9.47 10.48 -12.41
N LYS A 146 -8.39 10.69 -13.18
CA LYS A 146 -8.40 11.48 -14.41
C LYS A 146 -9.19 10.80 -15.52
N GLN A 147 -9.04 9.49 -15.68
CA GLN A 147 -9.73 8.72 -16.73
C GLN A 147 -11.25 8.63 -16.51
N GLU A 148 -11.68 8.53 -15.24
CA GLU A 148 -13.07 8.36 -14.86
C GLU A 148 -13.72 9.66 -14.35
N ASP A 149 -12.99 10.78 -14.40
CA ASP A 149 -13.40 12.12 -13.91
C ASP A 149 -14.01 12.07 -12.50
N LEU A 150 -13.32 11.36 -11.60
CA LEU A 150 -13.82 11.09 -10.26
C LEU A 150 -13.78 12.34 -9.39
N SER A 151 -14.90 12.64 -8.76
CA SER A 151 -14.98 13.57 -7.64
C SER A 151 -14.35 12.98 -6.37
N ALA A 152 -14.20 13.76 -5.31
CA ALA A 152 -13.74 13.28 -4.02
C ALA A 152 -14.60 12.12 -3.47
N GLY A 153 -15.93 12.21 -3.62
CA GLY A 153 -16.85 11.14 -3.24
C GLY A 153 -16.68 9.88 -4.10
N GLY A 154 -16.63 10.04 -5.43
CA GLY A 154 -16.39 8.92 -6.35
C GLY A 154 -15.05 8.23 -6.13
N LEU A 155 -14.02 8.97 -5.71
CA LEU A 155 -12.73 8.40 -5.31
C LEU A 155 -12.85 7.55 -4.04
N GLY A 156 -13.64 8.00 -3.05
CA GLY A 156 -13.93 7.23 -1.86
C GLY A 156 -14.63 5.91 -2.16
N ASP A 157 -15.65 5.95 -3.04
CA ASP A 157 -16.39 4.77 -3.48
C ASP A 157 -15.49 3.78 -4.25
N LEU A 158 -14.64 4.29 -5.15
CA LEU A 158 -13.64 3.47 -5.86
C LEU A 158 -12.76 2.73 -4.87
N LEU A 159 -12.15 3.44 -3.92
CA LEU A 159 -11.23 2.87 -2.94
C LEU A 159 -11.91 1.82 -2.06
N GLN A 160 -13.15 2.05 -1.63
CA GLN A 160 -13.89 1.06 -0.86
C GLN A 160 -14.19 -0.20 -1.66
N ASN A 161 -14.52 -0.07 -2.95
CA ASN A 161 -14.76 -1.22 -3.82
C ASN A 161 -13.48 -2.01 -4.07
N GLU A 162 -12.36 -1.32 -4.35
CA GLU A 162 -11.04 -1.93 -4.52
C GLU A 162 -10.62 -2.71 -3.24
N ARG A 163 -10.82 -2.10 -2.07
CA ARG A 163 -10.55 -2.75 -0.79
C ARG A 163 -11.38 -4.02 -0.61
N LYS A 164 -12.70 -3.98 -0.84
CA LYS A 164 -13.58 -5.17 -0.76
C LYS A 164 -13.12 -6.28 -1.70
N GLU A 165 -12.68 -5.94 -2.91
CA GLU A 165 -12.13 -6.92 -3.85
C GLU A 165 -10.85 -7.58 -3.32
N VAL A 166 -9.93 -6.81 -2.76
CA VAL A 166 -8.69 -7.33 -2.15
C VAL A 166 -9.03 -8.25 -0.98
N GLU A 167 -9.88 -7.82 -0.05
CA GLU A 167 -10.28 -8.60 1.11
C GLU A 167 -10.95 -9.92 0.71
N SER A 168 -11.81 -9.91 -0.32
CA SER A 168 -12.49 -11.12 -0.79
C SER A 168 -11.55 -12.18 -1.36
N LYS A 169 -10.41 -11.77 -1.89
CA LYS A 169 -9.45 -12.66 -2.57
C LYS A 169 -8.30 -13.10 -1.68
N THR A 170 -7.84 -12.23 -0.80
CA THR A 170 -6.69 -12.52 0.07
C THR A 170 -7.04 -13.53 1.17
N PHE A 171 -8.31 -13.59 1.60
CA PHE A 171 -8.74 -14.42 2.72
C PHE A 171 -9.86 -15.43 2.41
N GLY A 172 -10.07 -15.80 1.16
CA GLY A 172 -11.06 -16.83 0.82
C GLY A 172 -12.51 -16.49 1.14
N GLY A 173 -12.86 -15.21 1.07
CA GLY A 173 -14.21 -14.69 1.27
C GLY A 173 -14.44 -14.14 2.69
N GLY A 174 -14.93 -12.94 2.76
CA GLY A 174 -15.12 -12.04 3.91
C GLY A 174 -15.68 -12.58 5.25
N MET A 175 -15.85 -13.91 5.39
CA MET A 175 -16.26 -14.54 6.65
C MET A 175 -15.06 -14.70 7.60
N ILE A 176 -13.85 -14.92 7.06
CA ILE A 176 -12.65 -15.07 7.87
C ILE A 176 -12.17 -13.69 8.34
N SER A 177 -12.24 -12.67 7.49
CA SER A 177 -11.90 -11.30 7.87
C SER A 177 -12.78 -10.80 9.03
N LYS A 178 -14.10 -10.97 8.94
CA LYS A 178 -15.04 -10.62 10.02
C LYS A 178 -14.87 -11.44 11.31
N MET A 179 -14.29 -12.64 11.20
CA MET A 179 -14.05 -13.50 12.36
C MET A 179 -12.80 -13.08 13.13
N PHE A 180 -11.89 -12.35 12.47
CA PHE A 180 -10.63 -11.87 13.04
C PHE A 180 -10.59 -10.36 13.32
N ASP A 181 -11.51 -9.59 12.73
CA ASP A 181 -11.72 -8.15 13.01
C ASP A 181 -12.65 -8.00 14.21
N GLN A 182 -12.10 -8.17 15.40
CA GLN A 182 -12.89 -8.24 16.63
C GLN A 182 -13.15 -6.87 17.27
N ASP A 183 -12.40 -5.85 16.87
CA ASP A 183 -12.63 -4.46 17.31
C ASP A 183 -13.38 -3.61 16.27
N GLY A 184 -13.65 -4.16 15.09
CA GLY A 184 -14.48 -3.53 14.07
C GLY A 184 -13.80 -2.34 13.38
N ASP A 185 -12.47 -2.23 13.51
CA ASP A 185 -11.72 -1.14 12.89
C ASP A 185 -11.34 -1.43 11.43
N GLY A 186 -11.66 -2.63 10.96
CA GLY A 186 -11.43 -3.08 9.59
C GLY A 186 -9.99 -3.49 9.31
N ASP A 187 -9.15 -3.63 10.33
CA ASP A 187 -7.77 -4.10 10.24
C ASP A 187 -7.60 -5.41 10.98
N PHE A 188 -6.82 -6.32 10.41
CA PHE A 188 -6.34 -7.49 11.12
C PHE A 188 -5.02 -7.14 11.80
N ASP A 189 -5.05 -6.94 13.12
CA ASP A 189 -3.84 -6.62 13.87
C ASP A 189 -3.56 -7.59 15.03
N MET A 190 -2.46 -7.33 15.75
CA MET A 190 -2.06 -8.15 16.89
C MET A 190 -3.07 -8.10 18.05
N MET A 191 -3.90 -7.05 18.14
CA MET A 191 -4.93 -6.90 19.13
C MET A 191 -6.07 -7.88 18.86
N ASP A 192 -6.46 -8.09 17.61
CA ASP A 192 -7.43 -9.10 17.18
C ASP A 192 -6.93 -10.52 17.50
N MET A 193 -5.65 -10.78 17.23
CA MET A 193 -5.04 -12.08 17.53
C MET A 193 -4.95 -12.36 19.03
N MET A 194 -4.69 -11.36 19.86
CA MET A 194 -4.68 -11.49 21.32
C MET A 194 -6.10 -11.75 21.86
N LYS A 195 -7.12 -11.05 21.38
CA LYS A 195 -8.51 -11.26 21.79
C LYS A 195 -9.01 -12.65 21.39
N PHE A 196 -8.65 -13.12 20.18
CA PHE A 196 -9.00 -14.46 19.72
C PHE A 196 -8.31 -15.57 20.54
N GLY A 197 -7.03 -15.39 20.87
CA GLY A 197 -6.26 -16.32 21.72
C GLY A 197 -6.76 -16.37 23.17
N ALA A 198 -7.08 -15.23 23.75
CA ALA A 198 -7.55 -15.15 25.14
C ALA A 198 -8.94 -15.77 25.33
N GLY A 199 -9.85 -15.61 24.37
CA GLY A 199 -11.20 -16.18 24.43
C GLY A 199 -11.24 -17.73 24.45
N ARG A 200 -10.22 -18.38 23.87
CA ARG A 200 -10.10 -19.84 23.85
C ARG A 200 -9.41 -20.43 25.08
N LEU A 201 -8.56 -19.66 25.75
CA LEU A 201 -7.83 -20.13 26.94
C LEU A 201 -8.62 -19.99 28.24
N PHE A 202 -9.63 -19.12 28.32
CA PHE A 202 -10.42 -18.88 29.52
C PHE A 202 -11.87 -19.36 29.43
N GLY A 203 -12.28 -19.97 28.32
CA GLY A 203 -13.65 -20.47 28.09
C GLY A 203 -13.82 -21.94 28.35
N LYS A 204 -13.43 -22.45 29.54
CA LYS A 204 -13.86 -23.78 30.02
C LYS A 204 -14.02 -23.78 31.53
N LYS A 205 -15.21 -23.47 31.94
CA LYS A 205 -15.81 -24.03 33.16
C LYS A 205 -17.27 -24.32 32.88
#